data_ec8f64f582fe5f951a0555c700fd795c
#
_entry.id   ec8f64f582fe5f951a0555c700fd795c
#
_cell.length_a   1.000
_cell.length_b   1.000
_cell.length_c   1.000
_cell.angle_alpha   90.00
_cell.angle_beta   90.00
_cell.angle_gamma   90.00
#
_symmetry.space_group_name_H-M   'P 1'
#
loop_
_entity.id
_entity.type
_entity.pdbx_description
1 polymer ?
#
loop_
_entity_poly.entity_id
_entity_poly.type
_entity_poly.pdbx_seq_one_letter_code
_entity_poly.pdbx_strand_id
1 'polypeptide(L)'
;MNLISGLKKIFEDKLCLVVLYGSVARKEETSDSDIDIAVIIKDDLTESQKKLFIEFMSTMDLKYDRVFSMVDINLEQYNKWGDILPFYRNIRKDGIVLWKAA
;
A
#
# COMPACT_ATOMS: atom_id res chain seq x y z
N MET A 1 -2.92 16.82 1.35
CA MET A 1 -3.21 15.55 2.03
C MET A 1 -2.07 14.59 1.79
N ASN A 2 -1.48 14.03 2.83
CA ASN A 2 -0.39 13.06 2.65
C ASN A 2 -0.94 11.65 2.46
N LEU A 3 -0.07 10.73 2.10
CA LEU A 3 -0.43 9.34 1.81
C LEU A 3 -1.18 8.68 2.97
N ILE A 4 -0.61 8.73 4.16
CA ILE A 4 -1.19 8.04 5.33
C ILE A 4 -2.53 8.64 5.72
N SER A 5 -2.63 9.97 5.76
CA SER A 5 -3.90 10.64 6.07
C SER A 5 -5.01 10.23 5.11
N GLY A 6 -4.69 10.18 3.81
CA GLY A 6 -5.66 9.78 2.79
C GLY A 6 -6.11 8.35 2.94
N LEU A 7 -5.19 7.43 3.19
CA LEU A 7 -5.53 6.01 3.36
C LEU A 7 -6.35 5.79 4.63
N LYS A 8 -5.99 6.44 5.72
CA LYS A 8 -6.76 6.36 6.98
C LYS A 8 -8.19 6.87 6.79
N LYS A 9 -8.37 7.92 6.02
CA LYS A 9 -9.68 8.50 5.75
C LYS A 9 -10.55 7.57 4.91
N ILE A 10 -9.95 6.86 3.96
CA ILE A 10 -10.67 5.93 3.08
C ILE A 10 -11.04 4.64 3.82
N PHE A 11 -10.07 4.03 4.47
CA PHE A 11 -10.23 2.69 5.04
C PHE A 11 -10.61 2.67 6.52
N GLU A 12 -10.40 3.77 7.22
CA GLU A 12 -10.76 3.92 8.63
C GLU A 12 -10.18 2.78 9.48
N ASP A 13 -11.03 2.08 10.24
CA ASP A 13 -10.59 1.00 11.13
C ASP A 13 -10.06 -0.24 10.40
N LYS A 14 -10.32 -0.33 9.11
CA LYS A 14 -9.85 -1.47 8.31
C LYS A 14 -8.36 -1.40 8.00
N LEU A 15 -7.77 -0.21 8.06
CA LEU A 15 -6.35 -0.04 7.74
C LEU A 15 -5.48 -0.64 8.85
N CYS A 16 -4.63 -1.59 8.50
CA CYS A 16 -3.76 -2.29 9.45
C CYS A 16 -2.29 -1.94 9.30
N LEU A 17 -1.82 -1.83 8.06
CA LEU A 17 -0.39 -1.67 7.79
C LEU A 17 -0.21 -1.03 6.41
N VAL A 18 0.75 -0.13 6.29
CA VAL A 18 1.14 0.48 5.01
C VAL A 18 2.64 0.28 4.85
N VAL A 19 3.04 -0.35 3.75
CA VAL A 19 4.43 -0.73 3.51
C VAL A 19 4.89 -0.23 2.14
N LEU A 20 6.01 0.47 2.12
CA LEU A 20 6.72 0.81 0.89
C LEU A 20 7.61 -0.38 0.53
N TYR A 21 7.48 -0.88 -0.70
CA TYR A 21 8.29 -2.01 -1.14
C TYR A 21 8.81 -1.76 -2.57
N GLY A 22 9.41 -2.78 -3.17
CA GLY A 22 9.92 -2.67 -4.53
C GLY A 22 11.21 -1.88 -4.64
N SER A 23 11.49 -1.36 -5.83
CA SER A 23 12.78 -0.72 -6.13
C SER A 23 13.06 0.52 -5.27
N VAL A 24 12.03 1.31 -4.98
CA VAL A 24 12.19 2.50 -4.12
C VAL A 24 12.65 2.10 -2.72
N ALA A 25 12.02 1.07 -2.14
CA ALA A 25 12.39 0.59 -0.81
C ALA A 25 13.82 0.03 -0.78
N ARG A 26 14.25 -0.61 -1.87
CA ARG A 26 15.60 -1.17 -1.99
C ARG A 26 16.65 -0.15 -2.43
N LYS A 27 16.24 1.09 -2.67
CA LYS A 27 17.11 2.16 -3.17
C LYS A 27 17.73 1.85 -4.52
N GLU A 28 17.01 1.08 -5.34
CA GLU A 28 17.39 0.73 -6.70
C GLU A 28 16.59 1.51 -7.74
N GLU A 29 15.90 2.55 -7.29
CA GLU A 29 15.00 3.32 -8.11
C GLU A 29 15.72 4.15 -9.17
N THR A 30 15.01 4.34 -10.28
CA THR A 30 15.36 5.32 -11.30
C THR A 30 14.26 6.40 -11.30
N SER A 31 14.45 7.45 -12.07
CA SER A 31 13.44 8.51 -12.16
C SER A 31 12.09 8.01 -12.69
N ASP A 32 12.08 6.88 -13.41
CA ASP A 32 10.87 6.29 -13.98
C ASP A 32 10.28 5.16 -13.13
N SER A 33 10.88 4.85 -11.98
CA SER A 33 10.38 3.79 -11.13
C SER A 33 9.04 4.13 -10.49
N ASP A 34 8.13 3.17 -10.47
CA ASP A 34 6.88 3.29 -9.73
C ASP A 34 7.16 3.26 -8.23
N ILE A 35 6.31 3.93 -7.48
CA ILE A 35 6.34 3.86 -6.02
C ILE A 35 5.36 2.77 -5.61
N ASP A 36 5.88 1.63 -5.14
CA ASP A 36 5.08 0.46 -4.79
C ASP A 36 4.67 0.51 -3.31
N ILE A 37 3.37 0.54 -3.07
CA ILE A 37 2.80 0.63 -1.73
C ILE A 37 1.85 -0.56 -1.52
N ALA A 38 2.07 -1.31 -0.46
CA ALA A 38 1.14 -2.36 -0.01
C ALA A 38 0.27 -1.80 1.11
N VAL A 39 -1.03 -1.89 0.93
CA VAL A 39 -2.01 -1.43 1.90
C VAL A 39 -2.70 -2.67 2.47
N ILE A 40 -2.32 -3.06 3.68
CA ILE A 40 -2.87 -4.25 4.32
C ILE A 40 -4.10 -3.85 5.13
N ILE A 41 -5.22 -4.47 4.83
CA ILE A 41 -6.52 -4.17 5.42
C ILE A 41 -7.16 -5.42 6.01
N LYS A 42 -7.95 -5.23 7.07
CA LYS A 42 -8.82 -6.27 7.59
C LYS A 42 -10.21 -6.04 6.99
N ASP A 43 -11.00 -7.09 6.88
CA ASP A 43 -12.34 -7.05 6.30
C ASP A 43 -12.37 -6.65 4.82
N ASP A 44 -13.51 -6.88 4.19
CA ASP A 44 -13.70 -6.56 2.78
C ASP A 44 -13.96 -5.06 2.59
N LEU A 45 -13.52 -4.55 1.46
CA LEU A 45 -13.79 -3.17 1.09
C LEU A 45 -15.21 -3.03 0.53
N THR A 46 -15.87 -1.93 0.88
CA THR A 46 -17.13 -1.55 0.24
C THR A 46 -16.85 -1.03 -1.17
N GLU A 47 -17.86 -1.02 -2.02
CA GLU A 47 -17.72 -0.45 -3.36
C GLU A 47 -17.31 1.02 -3.31
N SER A 48 -17.83 1.76 -2.33
CA SER A 48 -17.46 3.15 -2.11
C SER A 48 -15.97 3.28 -1.77
N GLN A 49 -15.46 2.41 -0.91
CA GLN A 49 -14.04 2.43 -0.55
C GLN A 49 -13.14 2.10 -1.74
N LYS A 50 -13.53 1.13 -2.55
CA LYS A 50 -12.78 0.78 -3.77
C LYS A 50 -12.69 1.96 -4.72
N LYS A 51 -13.80 2.65 -4.92
CA LYS A 51 -13.85 3.83 -5.78
C LYS A 51 -12.97 4.95 -5.24
N LEU A 52 -13.07 5.23 -3.96
CA LEU A 52 -12.27 6.28 -3.32
C LEU A 52 -10.77 5.95 -3.39
N PHE A 53 -10.41 4.68 -3.27
CA PHE A 53 -9.03 4.25 -3.35
C PHE A 53 -8.45 4.49 -4.74
N ILE A 54 -9.20 4.15 -5.78
CA ILE A 54 -8.77 4.38 -7.17
C ILE A 54 -8.60 5.88 -7.44
N GLU A 55 -9.56 6.69 -6.98
CA GLU A 55 -9.49 8.15 -7.12
C GLU A 55 -8.29 8.72 -6.37
N PHE A 56 -8.01 8.19 -5.20
CA PHE A 56 -6.88 8.62 -4.38
C PHE A 56 -5.54 8.34 -5.07
N MET A 57 -5.40 7.16 -5.68
CA MET A 57 -4.19 6.82 -6.42
C MET A 57 -3.93 7.83 -7.55
N SER A 58 -4.97 8.17 -8.31
CA SER A 58 -4.86 9.16 -9.38
C SER A 58 -4.48 10.53 -8.85
N THR A 59 -5.04 10.93 -7.72
CA THR A 59 -4.72 12.20 -7.07
C THR A 59 -3.26 12.25 -6.65
N MET A 60 -2.75 11.15 -6.09
CA MET A 60 -1.35 11.07 -5.66
C MET A 60 -0.40 11.13 -6.85
N ASP A 61 -0.74 10.43 -7.95
CA ASP A 61 0.06 10.45 -9.17
C ASP A 61 0.21 11.88 -9.71
N LEU A 62 -0.88 12.62 -9.75
CA LEU A 62 -0.89 14.00 -10.25
C LEU A 62 -0.15 14.94 -9.29
N LYS A 63 -0.33 14.75 -7.99
CA LYS A 63 0.25 15.63 -6.98
C LYS A 63 1.77 15.56 -6.96
N TYR A 64 2.33 14.36 -7.10
CA TYR A 64 3.77 14.14 -6.98
C TYR A 64 4.47 13.90 -8.31
N ASP A 65 3.73 13.92 -9.41
CA ASP A 65 4.27 13.63 -10.75
C ASP A 65 5.05 12.32 -10.79
N ARG A 66 4.52 11.30 -10.11
CA ARG A 66 5.06 9.94 -10.04
C ARG A 66 3.92 8.94 -10.11
N VAL A 67 4.22 7.77 -10.63
CA VAL A 67 3.23 6.67 -10.64
C VAL A 67 3.29 5.93 -9.30
N PHE A 68 2.14 5.89 -8.62
CA PHE A 68 1.99 5.12 -7.39
C PHE A 68 1.26 3.82 -7.72
N SER A 69 1.91 2.70 -7.47
CA SER A 69 1.32 1.37 -7.62
C SER A 69 0.91 0.89 -6.23
N MET A 70 -0.35 1.11 -5.88
CA MET A 70 -0.87 0.71 -4.57
C MET A 70 -1.74 -0.52 -4.71
N VAL A 71 -1.46 -1.54 -3.90
CA VAL A 71 -2.26 -2.77 -3.86
C VAL A 71 -2.86 -2.95 -2.48
N ASP A 72 -4.13 -3.28 -2.43
CA ASP A 72 -4.79 -3.65 -1.18
C ASP A 72 -4.63 -5.14 -0.96
N ILE A 73 -4.22 -5.51 0.25
CA ILE A 73 -3.97 -6.90 0.62
C ILE A 73 -4.76 -7.20 1.88
N ASN A 74 -5.51 -8.29 1.85
CA ASN A 74 -6.25 -8.74 3.02
C ASN A 74 -5.28 -9.23 4.10
N LEU A 75 -5.47 -8.78 5.34
CA LEU A 75 -4.59 -9.11 6.45
C LEU A 75 -4.51 -10.62 6.70
N GLU A 76 -5.63 -11.31 6.62
CA GLU A 76 -5.66 -12.76 6.83
C GLU A 76 -4.82 -13.48 5.79
N GLN A 77 -4.93 -13.10 4.53
CA GLN A 77 -4.12 -13.66 3.44
C GLN A 77 -2.65 -13.33 3.63
N TYR A 78 -2.35 -12.11 4.02
CA TYR A 78 -0.98 -11.66 4.25
C TYR A 78 -0.32 -12.47 5.38
N ASN A 79 -1.05 -12.73 6.46
CA ASN A 79 -0.56 -13.52 7.58
C ASN A 79 -0.38 -14.99 7.20
N LYS A 80 -1.33 -15.54 6.45
CA LYS A 80 -1.32 -16.95 6.04
C LYS A 80 -0.19 -17.25 5.05
N TRP A 81 0.01 -16.40 4.06
CA TRP A 81 0.91 -16.63 2.94
C TRP A 81 2.19 -15.80 2.97
N GLY A 82 2.35 -14.94 3.96
CA GLY A 82 3.44 -13.97 4.00
C GLY A 82 4.84 -14.55 3.99
N ASP A 83 5.03 -15.76 4.51
CA ASP A 83 6.33 -16.41 4.53
C ASP A 83 6.52 -17.41 3.37
N ILE A 84 5.47 -17.61 2.57
CA ILE A 84 5.44 -18.65 1.53
C ILE A 84 5.47 -18.04 0.13
N LEU A 85 4.53 -17.13 -0.14
CA LEU A 85 4.42 -16.53 -1.47
C LEU A 85 5.49 -15.46 -1.68
N PRO A 86 6.25 -15.55 -2.79
CA PRO A 86 7.37 -14.62 -3.02
C PRO A 86 7.00 -13.14 -2.93
N PHE A 87 5.84 -12.76 -3.43
CA PHE A 87 5.35 -11.38 -3.38
C PHE A 87 5.25 -10.87 -1.95
N TYR A 88 4.57 -11.64 -1.08
CA TYR A 88 4.39 -11.26 0.32
C TYR A 88 5.71 -11.34 1.11
N ARG A 89 6.53 -12.34 0.82
CA ARG A 89 7.85 -12.46 1.44
C ARG A 89 8.70 -11.23 1.15
N ASN A 90 8.69 -10.76 -0.09
CA ASN A 90 9.47 -9.59 -0.49
C ASN A 90 8.98 -8.33 0.20
N ILE A 91 7.67 -8.18 0.38
CA ILE A 91 7.12 -7.05 1.14
C ILE A 91 7.63 -7.07 2.58
N ARG A 92 7.64 -8.23 3.22
CA ARG A 92 8.12 -8.35 4.60
C ARG A 92 9.63 -8.14 4.73
N LYS A 93 10.40 -8.70 3.79
CA LYS A 93 11.86 -8.67 3.85
C LYS A 93 12.41 -7.28 3.53
N ASP A 94 11.98 -6.69 2.45
CA ASP A 94 12.54 -5.45 1.91
C ASP A 94 11.69 -4.23 2.19
N GLY A 95 10.46 -4.43 2.66
CA GLY A 95 9.52 -3.34 2.86
C GLY A 95 9.86 -2.42 4.01
N ILE A 96 9.52 -1.15 3.83
CA ILE A 96 9.66 -0.13 4.86
C ILE A 96 8.26 0.18 5.38
N VAL A 97 8.02 -0.05 6.68
CA VAL A 97 6.72 0.23 7.28
C VAL A 97 6.53 1.73 7.39
N LEU A 98 5.54 2.25 6.68
CA LEU A 98 5.20 3.66 6.72
C LEU A 98 4.20 3.98 7.84
N TRP A 99 3.34 3.02 8.15
CA TRP A 99 2.34 3.18 9.21
C TRP A 99 1.84 1.80 9.65
N LYS A 100 1.53 1.67 10.92
CA LYS A 100 1.01 0.43 11.50
C LYS A 100 -0.04 0.78 12.55
N ALA A 101 -1.17 0.06 12.52
CA ALA A 101 -2.22 0.21 13.53
C ALA A 101 -1.71 -0.23 14.90
N ALA A 102 -2.18 0.47 15.91
CA ALA A 102 -1.81 0.17 17.29
C ALA A 102 -2.40 -1.17 17.76
#